data_a7e3aa92622550f4accce8ceaf687e40
#
_entry.id   a7e3aa92622550f4accce8ceaf687e40
#
_cell.length_a   1.000
_cell.length_b   1.000
_cell.length_c   1.000
_cell.angle_alpha   90.00
_cell.angle_beta   90.00
_cell.angle_gamma   90.00
#
_symmetry.space_group_name_H-M   'P 1'
#
loop_
_entity.id
_entity.type
_entity.pdbx_description
1 polymer ?
#
loop_
_entity_poly.entity_id
_entity_poly.type
_entity_poly.pdbx_seq_one_letter_code
_entity_poly.pdbx_strand_id
1 'polypeptide(L)'
;KEIVYAGELDDAGKRAAEKFYEAFPEKLFYVPMSKHKDANDFLMAGDGKELMWAALKPQRYTPDNFFCSDAQVIHALMNENPYEYTPTGHTGLDDKIRGIVKGGLTFIKAPRGTGKTELIRYIETGLLKNPDIRIAMLHMEEMKATTYRAMATYELGVNVRTKEDQEYNKISDEVLEEYALKATKNERSIVFEMRSHDDPLKLLEYTR
;
A
#
# COMPACT_ATOMS: atom_id res chain seq x y z
N LYS A 1 6.26 -25.51 -32.58
CA LYS A 1 5.05 -24.94 -33.18
C LYS A 1 4.66 -23.73 -32.35
N GLU A 2 4.39 -22.60 -32.98
CA GLU A 2 3.92 -21.38 -32.35
C GLU A 2 2.39 -21.43 -32.24
N ILE A 3 1.86 -20.74 -31.22
CA ILE A 3 0.43 -20.58 -30.98
C ILE A 3 0.11 -19.12 -31.21
N VAL A 4 -0.78 -18.82 -32.17
CA VAL A 4 -1.21 -17.46 -32.46
C VAL A 4 -2.62 -17.26 -31.90
N TYR A 5 -2.74 -16.36 -30.94
CA TYR A 5 -4.03 -15.98 -30.33
C TYR A 5 -4.59 -14.77 -31.06
N ALA A 6 -5.79 -14.91 -31.58
CA ALA A 6 -6.53 -13.87 -32.31
C ALA A 6 -7.84 -13.53 -31.59
N GLY A 7 -7.82 -13.44 -30.26
CA GLY A 7 -8.97 -13.08 -29.44
C GLY A 7 -9.04 -11.58 -29.15
N GLU A 8 -10.16 -11.16 -28.57
CA GLU A 8 -10.36 -9.81 -28.10
C GLU A 8 -9.32 -9.43 -27.02
N LEU A 9 -8.95 -8.16 -26.96
CA LEU A 9 -8.04 -7.62 -25.94
C LEU A 9 -8.80 -6.92 -24.79
N ASP A 10 -10.07 -7.29 -24.59
CA ASP A 10 -10.83 -6.91 -23.40
C ASP A 10 -10.38 -7.74 -22.18
N ASP A 11 -10.94 -7.46 -21.00
CA ASP A 11 -10.57 -8.15 -19.76
C ASP A 11 -10.79 -9.67 -19.81
N ALA A 12 -11.75 -10.14 -20.60
CA ALA A 12 -12.00 -11.57 -20.77
C ALA A 12 -10.96 -12.22 -21.71
N GLY A 13 -10.65 -11.55 -22.80
CA GLY A 13 -9.63 -11.96 -23.76
C GLY A 13 -8.22 -11.94 -23.17
N LYS A 14 -7.88 -10.92 -22.35
CA LYS A 14 -6.62 -10.85 -21.61
C LYS A 14 -6.47 -12.02 -20.66
N ARG A 15 -7.49 -12.33 -19.84
CA ARG A 15 -7.49 -13.52 -18.96
C ARG A 15 -7.34 -14.84 -19.71
N ALA A 16 -7.91 -14.93 -20.91
CA ALA A 16 -7.75 -16.11 -21.76
C ALA A 16 -6.31 -16.20 -22.29
N ALA A 17 -5.73 -15.09 -22.77
CA ALA A 17 -4.36 -15.03 -23.23
C ALA A 17 -3.36 -15.36 -22.11
N GLU A 18 -3.60 -14.89 -20.89
CA GLU A 18 -2.77 -15.22 -19.70
C GLU A 18 -2.76 -16.73 -19.43
N LYS A 19 -3.92 -17.40 -19.47
CA LYS A 19 -4.00 -18.85 -19.29
C LYS A 19 -3.23 -19.61 -20.39
N PHE A 20 -3.29 -19.14 -21.63
CA PHE A 20 -2.48 -19.71 -22.71
C PHE A 20 -1.00 -19.46 -22.50
N TYR A 21 -0.63 -18.30 -21.99
CA TYR A 21 0.76 -17.96 -21.67
C TYR A 21 1.30 -18.83 -20.53
N GLU A 22 0.53 -19.07 -19.47
CA GLU A 22 0.91 -19.97 -18.38
C GLU A 22 1.17 -21.38 -18.88
N ALA A 23 0.37 -21.86 -19.82
CA ALA A 23 0.55 -23.20 -20.40
C ALA A 23 1.70 -23.27 -21.43
N PHE A 24 1.96 -22.15 -22.14
CA PHE A 24 2.93 -22.10 -23.25
C PHE A 24 3.74 -20.79 -23.27
N PRO A 25 4.56 -20.49 -22.26
CA PRO A 25 5.14 -19.16 -22.02
C PRO A 25 6.04 -18.64 -23.15
N GLU A 26 6.69 -19.50 -23.91
CA GLU A 26 7.60 -19.06 -24.98
C GLU A 26 7.02 -19.19 -26.39
N LYS A 27 5.78 -19.68 -26.52
CA LYS A 27 5.18 -20.04 -27.81
C LYS A 27 3.96 -19.22 -28.16
N LEU A 28 3.51 -18.34 -27.27
CA LEU A 28 2.30 -17.57 -27.47
C LEU A 28 2.61 -16.26 -28.21
N PHE A 29 1.94 -16.06 -29.32
CA PHE A 29 1.89 -14.83 -30.09
C PHE A 29 0.46 -14.32 -30.14
N TYR A 30 0.25 -13.04 -30.34
CA TYR A 30 -1.07 -12.46 -30.54
C TYR A 30 -1.14 -11.64 -31.81
N VAL A 31 -2.36 -11.53 -32.37
CA VAL A 31 -2.63 -10.66 -33.52
C VAL A 31 -2.92 -9.26 -33.00
N PRO A 32 -2.11 -8.23 -33.32
CA PRO A 32 -2.36 -6.86 -32.86
C PRO A 32 -3.60 -6.27 -33.59
N MET A 33 -4.71 -6.14 -32.85
CA MET A 33 -5.97 -5.55 -33.33
C MET A 33 -6.02 -4.09 -32.87
N SER A 34 -5.42 -3.17 -33.65
CA SER A 34 -5.30 -1.76 -33.24
C SER A 34 -6.47 -0.89 -33.64
N LYS A 35 -7.31 -1.32 -34.60
CA LYS A 35 -8.35 -0.50 -35.22
C LYS A 35 -9.76 -0.91 -34.82
N HIS A 36 -10.00 -2.20 -34.65
CA HIS A 36 -11.28 -2.77 -34.30
C HIS A 36 -11.12 -3.75 -33.15
N LYS A 37 -12.23 -4.01 -32.43
CA LYS A 37 -12.24 -4.82 -31.23
C LYS A 37 -11.96 -6.30 -31.50
N ASP A 38 -12.53 -6.81 -32.59
CA ASP A 38 -12.42 -8.22 -32.96
C ASP A 38 -12.34 -8.42 -34.48
N ALA A 39 -12.12 -9.67 -34.89
CA ALA A 39 -12.02 -10.04 -36.30
C ALA A 39 -13.29 -9.79 -37.10
N ASN A 40 -14.47 -9.91 -36.47
CA ASN A 40 -15.75 -9.68 -37.12
C ASN A 40 -15.92 -8.18 -37.44
N ASP A 41 -15.56 -7.31 -36.51
CA ASP A 41 -15.60 -5.86 -36.71
C ASP A 41 -14.69 -5.41 -37.87
N PHE A 42 -13.50 -6.03 -38.02
CA PHE A 42 -12.63 -5.81 -39.18
C PHE A 42 -13.33 -6.18 -40.50
N LEU A 43 -14.02 -7.32 -40.52
CA LEU A 43 -14.73 -7.78 -41.71
C LEU A 43 -15.92 -6.89 -42.05
N MET A 44 -16.70 -6.50 -41.06
CA MET A 44 -17.87 -5.63 -41.23
C MET A 44 -17.48 -4.22 -41.68
N ALA A 45 -16.32 -3.71 -41.26
CA ALA A 45 -15.78 -2.43 -41.68
C ALA A 45 -15.10 -2.46 -43.06
N GLY A 46 -14.96 -3.63 -43.68
CA GLY A 46 -14.23 -3.78 -44.94
C GLY A 46 -12.71 -3.83 -44.83
N ASP A 47 -12.20 -3.89 -43.62
CA ASP A 47 -10.75 -3.83 -43.30
C ASP A 47 -10.11 -5.24 -43.19
N GLY A 48 -10.70 -6.24 -43.82
CA GLY A 48 -10.23 -7.63 -43.75
C GLY A 48 -8.82 -7.85 -44.26
N LYS A 49 -8.32 -6.99 -45.16
CA LYS A 49 -6.93 -7.03 -45.60
C LYS A 49 -5.94 -6.62 -44.48
N GLU A 50 -6.32 -5.64 -43.64
CA GLU A 50 -5.52 -5.21 -42.51
C GLU A 50 -5.43 -6.31 -41.45
N LEU A 51 -6.54 -6.99 -41.16
CA LEU A 51 -6.58 -8.15 -40.28
C LEU A 51 -5.65 -9.27 -40.79
N MET A 52 -5.69 -9.56 -42.10
CA MET A 52 -4.83 -10.58 -42.70
C MET A 52 -3.32 -10.20 -42.54
N TRP A 53 -2.98 -8.94 -42.76
CA TRP A 53 -1.59 -8.49 -42.57
C TRP A 53 -1.17 -8.55 -41.11
N ALA A 54 -2.04 -8.21 -40.17
CA ALA A 54 -1.78 -8.34 -38.75
C ALA A 54 -1.58 -9.81 -38.33
N ALA A 55 -2.39 -10.72 -38.86
CA ALA A 55 -2.26 -12.16 -38.60
C ALA A 55 -0.97 -12.77 -39.19
N LEU A 56 -0.46 -12.23 -40.31
CA LEU A 56 0.82 -12.65 -40.92
C LEU A 56 2.05 -12.13 -40.15
N LYS A 57 1.87 -11.14 -39.25
CA LYS A 57 2.93 -10.56 -38.40
C LYS A 57 2.51 -10.56 -36.93
N PRO A 58 2.25 -11.74 -36.35
CA PRO A 58 1.85 -11.82 -34.96
C PRO A 58 2.99 -11.31 -34.06
N GLN A 59 2.62 -10.68 -32.95
CA GLN A 59 3.57 -10.21 -31.96
C GLN A 59 3.66 -11.23 -30.81
N ARG A 60 4.84 -11.34 -30.20
CA ARG A 60 4.99 -12.20 -29.02
C ARG A 60 4.09 -11.68 -27.90
N TYR A 61 3.28 -12.55 -27.32
CA TYR A 61 2.48 -12.18 -26.16
C TYR A 61 3.36 -12.02 -24.94
N THR A 62 3.15 -10.93 -24.23
CA THR A 62 3.79 -10.66 -22.95
C THR A 62 2.72 -10.14 -21.99
N PRO A 63 2.57 -10.75 -20.82
CA PRO A 63 1.62 -10.26 -19.82
C PRO A 63 1.89 -8.81 -19.42
N ASP A 64 0.83 -8.09 -19.03
CA ASP A 64 0.91 -6.66 -18.68
C ASP A 64 1.87 -6.34 -17.51
N ASN A 65 2.22 -7.35 -16.70
CA ASN A 65 3.19 -7.24 -15.61
C ASN A 65 4.66 -7.41 -16.05
N PHE A 66 4.94 -7.64 -17.36
CA PHE A 66 6.29 -7.70 -17.90
C PHE A 66 6.59 -6.46 -18.74
N PHE A 67 7.68 -5.78 -18.44
CA PHE A 67 8.23 -4.75 -19.31
C PHE A 67 9.12 -5.40 -20.37
N CYS A 68 8.73 -5.30 -21.62
CA CYS A 68 9.46 -5.95 -22.71
C CYS A 68 9.87 -5.02 -23.84
N SER A 69 9.57 -3.74 -23.77
CA SER A 69 10.06 -2.76 -24.74
C SER A 69 10.62 -1.52 -24.07
N ASP A 70 11.64 -0.92 -24.69
CA ASP A 70 12.24 0.34 -24.24
C ASP A 70 11.17 1.44 -24.08
N ALA A 71 10.19 1.49 -25.00
CA ALA A 71 9.11 2.46 -24.95
C ALA A 71 8.22 2.32 -23.69
N GLN A 72 7.91 1.10 -23.26
CA GLN A 72 7.14 0.85 -22.03
C GLN A 72 7.95 1.24 -20.80
N VAL A 73 9.24 0.90 -20.77
CA VAL A 73 10.13 1.28 -19.66
C VAL A 73 10.27 2.80 -19.60
N ILE A 74 10.48 3.48 -20.72
CA ILE A 74 10.59 4.94 -20.78
C ILE A 74 9.27 5.59 -20.33
N HIS A 75 8.12 5.08 -20.77
CA HIS A 75 6.81 5.58 -20.36
C HIS A 75 6.62 5.46 -18.84
N ALA A 76 6.94 4.30 -18.26
CA ALA A 76 6.87 4.07 -16.82
C ALA A 76 7.79 5.03 -16.05
N LEU A 77 9.05 5.17 -16.50
CA LEU A 77 10.02 6.09 -15.87
C LEU A 77 9.59 7.55 -15.90
N MET A 78 8.90 7.99 -16.94
CA MET A 78 8.52 9.40 -17.12
C MET A 78 7.18 9.75 -16.51
N ASN A 79 6.26 8.79 -16.39
CA ASN A 79 4.88 9.06 -16.03
C ASN A 79 4.45 8.40 -14.71
N GLU A 80 5.20 7.44 -14.19
CA GLU A 80 4.90 6.79 -12.93
C GLU A 80 5.73 7.41 -11.80
N ASN A 81 5.05 7.86 -10.75
CA ASN A 81 5.71 8.18 -9.49
C ASN A 81 5.67 6.92 -8.61
N PRO A 82 6.77 6.13 -8.57
CA PRO A 82 6.73 4.79 -8.01
C PRO A 82 6.49 4.76 -6.50
N TYR A 83 6.68 5.90 -5.81
CA TYR A 83 6.57 5.93 -4.35
C TYR A 83 5.98 7.25 -3.85
N GLU A 84 4.88 7.13 -3.12
CA GLU A 84 4.32 8.20 -2.32
C GLU A 84 4.76 8.00 -0.86
N TYR A 85 5.32 9.04 -0.25
CA TYR A 85 5.83 8.99 1.12
C TYR A 85 4.97 9.83 2.05
N THR A 86 4.69 9.30 3.23
CA THR A 86 4.08 10.04 4.32
C THR A 86 5.15 10.38 5.34
N PRO A 87 5.49 11.66 5.56
CA PRO A 87 6.47 12.05 6.55
C PRO A 87 6.09 11.56 7.95
N THR A 88 7.06 11.07 8.71
CA THR A 88 6.86 10.63 10.09
C THR A 88 6.66 11.79 11.07
N GLY A 89 6.94 13.01 10.64
CA GLY A 89 6.97 14.20 11.49
C GLY A 89 8.26 14.35 12.31
N HIS A 90 9.25 13.51 12.04
CA HIS A 90 10.56 13.55 12.70
C HIS A 90 11.65 13.79 11.65
N THR A 91 12.10 15.04 11.53
CA THR A 91 13.01 15.50 10.47
C THR A 91 14.25 14.63 10.32
N GLY A 92 14.91 14.27 11.43
CA GLY A 92 16.11 13.44 11.37
C GLY A 92 15.88 12.01 10.85
N LEU A 93 14.66 11.48 10.97
CA LEU A 93 14.26 10.20 10.39
C LEU A 93 13.85 10.40 8.92
N ASP A 94 13.01 11.40 8.66
CA ASP A 94 12.50 11.70 7.33
C ASP A 94 13.62 12.09 6.35
N ASP A 95 14.68 12.77 6.81
CA ASP A 95 15.89 13.06 6.02
C ASP A 95 16.61 11.79 5.54
N LYS A 96 16.44 10.67 6.25
CA LYS A 96 17.08 9.39 5.91
C LYS A 96 16.20 8.48 5.08
N ILE A 97 14.90 8.41 5.38
CA ILE A 97 13.98 7.44 4.75
C ILE A 97 12.87 8.11 3.93
N ARG A 98 12.79 9.45 3.89
CA ARG A 98 11.73 10.27 3.26
C ARG A 98 10.34 10.12 3.89
N GLY A 99 10.17 9.25 4.87
CA GLY A 99 8.89 8.92 5.48
C GLY A 99 8.48 7.47 5.26
N ILE A 100 7.23 7.17 5.61
CA ILE A 100 6.62 5.85 5.40
C ILE A 100 6.07 5.75 3.97
N VAL A 101 6.43 4.69 3.28
CA VAL A 101 5.98 4.44 1.89
C VAL A 101 4.53 4.01 1.90
N LYS A 102 3.67 4.70 1.16
CA LYS A 102 2.27 4.32 0.98
C LYS A 102 2.16 2.99 0.22
N GLY A 103 1.36 2.06 0.74
CA GLY A 103 1.25 0.70 0.19
C GLY A 103 2.48 -0.19 0.45
N GLY A 104 3.48 0.32 1.18
CA GLY A 104 4.69 -0.42 1.53
C GLY A 104 4.58 -1.15 2.86
N LEU A 105 5.50 -2.08 3.10
CA LEU A 105 5.68 -2.77 4.37
C LEU A 105 7.04 -2.40 4.95
N THR A 106 7.03 -1.82 6.15
CA THR A 106 8.24 -1.38 6.85
C THR A 106 8.54 -2.29 8.04
N PHE A 107 9.72 -2.86 8.11
CA PHE A 107 10.17 -3.68 9.23
C PHE A 107 11.19 -2.91 10.09
N ILE A 108 10.95 -2.88 11.41
CA ILE A 108 11.89 -2.36 12.39
C ILE A 108 12.48 -3.53 13.18
N LYS A 109 13.75 -3.82 12.96
CA LYS A 109 14.47 -4.90 13.63
C LYS A 109 15.55 -4.34 14.55
N ALA A 110 15.52 -4.77 15.81
CA ALA A 110 16.56 -4.44 16.80
C ALA A 110 16.57 -5.48 17.94
N PRO A 111 17.64 -5.63 18.72
CA PRO A 111 17.67 -6.51 19.87
C PRO A 111 16.60 -6.16 20.91
N ARG A 112 16.33 -7.07 21.84
CA ARG A 112 15.40 -6.84 22.95
C ARG A 112 15.91 -5.69 23.83
N GLY A 113 14.99 -4.84 24.30
CA GLY A 113 15.34 -3.72 25.21
C GLY A 113 15.96 -2.50 24.54
N THR A 114 16.09 -2.44 23.21
CA THR A 114 16.70 -1.31 22.48
C THR A 114 15.72 -0.17 22.13
N GLY A 115 14.47 -0.25 22.58
CA GLY A 115 13.49 0.82 22.35
C GLY A 115 12.71 0.75 21.05
N LYS A 116 12.54 -0.45 20.43
CA LYS A 116 11.69 -0.61 19.21
C LYS A 116 10.29 -0.04 19.37
N THR A 117 9.63 -0.40 20.45
CA THR A 117 8.27 0.07 20.76
C THR A 117 8.24 1.58 20.96
N GLU A 118 9.27 2.14 21.60
CA GLU A 118 9.41 3.59 21.75
C GLU A 118 9.56 4.30 20.41
N LEU A 119 10.37 3.74 19.50
CA LEU A 119 10.50 4.30 18.16
C LEU A 119 9.17 4.25 17.38
N ILE A 120 8.41 3.15 17.49
CA ILE A 120 7.10 3.03 16.85
C ILE A 120 6.15 4.10 17.39
N ARG A 121 6.04 4.26 18.72
CA ARG A 121 5.21 5.30 19.34
C ARG A 121 5.61 6.71 18.96
N TYR A 122 6.91 6.94 18.84
CA TYR A 122 7.45 8.22 18.37
C TYR A 122 6.99 8.51 16.94
N ILE A 123 7.04 7.52 16.05
CA ILE A 123 6.53 7.63 14.67
C ILE A 123 5.02 7.82 14.66
N GLU A 124 4.26 7.03 15.41
CA GLU A 124 2.79 7.13 15.52
C GLU A 124 2.37 8.54 15.97
N THR A 125 3.02 9.07 17.00
CA THR A 125 2.76 10.44 17.48
C THR A 125 3.10 11.49 16.40
N GLY A 126 4.19 11.30 15.68
CA GLY A 126 4.58 12.19 14.59
C GLY A 126 3.59 12.17 13.43
N LEU A 127 3.13 11.00 13.03
CA LEU A 127 2.12 10.83 11.98
C LEU A 127 0.79 11.51 12.34
N LEU A 128 0.36 11.44 13.61
CA LEU A 128 -0.86 12.09 14.09
C LEU A 128 -0.79 13.62 14.10
N LYS A 129 0.37 14.24 13.88
CA LYS A 129 0.47 15.69 13.66
C LYS A 129 -0.17 16.11 12.33
N ASN A 130 -0.20 15.23 11.33
CA ASN A 130 -0.91 15.46 10.09
C ASN A 130 -2.41 15.10 10.27
N PRO A 131 -3.35 16.06 10.11
CA PRO A 131 -4.78 15.84 10.33
C PRO A 131 -5.41 14.85 9.36
N ASP A 132 -4.81 14.62 8.20
CA ASP A 132 -5.32 13.74 7.15
C ASP A 132 -4.92 12.27 7.36
N ILE A 133 -4.04 11.99 8.32
CA ILE A 133 -3.57 10.63 8.61
C ILE A 133 -4.50 9.94 9.61
N ARG A 134 -4.83 8.70 9.30
CA ARG A 134 -5.49 7.75 10.20
C ARG A 134 -4.54 6.61 10.51
N ILE A 135 -4.48 6.19 11.76
CA ILE A 135 -3.59 5.13 12.24
C ILE A 135 -4.39 4.06 12.94
N ALA A 136 -4.23 2.82 12.51
CA ALA A 136 -4.68 1.63 13.22
C ALA A 136 -3.46 1.00 13.92
N MET A 137 -3.50 0.91 15.24
CA MET A 137 -2.39 0.43 16.08
C MET A 137 -2.75 -0.92 16.68
N LEU A 138 -1.85 -1.89 16.55
CA LEU A 138 -1.96 -3.19 17.17
C LEU A 138 -0.77 -3.40 18.11
N HIS A 139 -0.94 -3.11 19.38
CA HIS A 139 0.05 -3.34 20.42
C HIS A 139 -0.31 -4.60 21.21
N MET A 140 0.33 -5.72 20.88
CA MET A 140 -0.05 -7.04 21.41
C MET A 140 0.25 -7.24 22.90
N GLU A 141 1.16 -6.44 23.47
CA GLU A 141 1.60 -6.56 24.86
C GLU A 141 1.07 -5.43 25.76
N GLU A 142 0.27 -4.51 25.23
CA GLU A 142 -0.12 -3.28 25.94
C GLU A 142 -1.62 -3.00 25.91
N MET A 143 -2.10 -2.40 26.97
CA MET A 143 -3.47 -1.88 27.03
C MET A 143 -3.57 -0.52 26.33
N LYS A 144 -4.74 -0.18 25.83
CA LYS A 144 -5.03 1.12 25.16
C LYS A 144 -4.58 2.32 25.99
N ALA A 145 -4.87 2.30 27.29
CA ALA A 145 -4.49 3.40 28.19
C ALA A 145 -2.98 3.59 28.24
N THR A 146 -2.19 2.52 28.27
CA THR A 146 -0.73 2.56 28.26
C THR A 146 -0.22 3.17 26.96
N THR A 147 -0.79 2.76 25.83
CA THR A 147 -0.44 3.30 24.51
C THR A 147 -0.69 4.80 24.43
N TYR A 148 -1.90 5.26 24.75
CA TYR A 148 -2.23 6.69 24.67
C TYR A 148 -1.43 7.55 25.67
N ARG A 149 -1.16 7.06 26.90
CA ARG A 149 -0.29 7.75 27.86
C ARG A 149 1.15 7.86 27.36
N ALA A 150 1.67 6.81 26.74
CA ALA A 150 2.99 6.84 26.14
C ALA A 150 3.07 7.84 24.97
N MET A 151 2.06 7.89 24.09
CA MET A 151 1.97 8.87 23.03
C MET A 151 1.83 10.31 23.56
N ALA A 152 1.00 10.51 24.60
CA ALA A 152 0.87 11.81 25.28
C ALA A 152 2.20 12.29 25.84
N THR A 153 3.03 11.38 26.36
CA THR A 153 4.39 11.70 26.82
C THR A 153 5.23 12.38 25.74
N TYR A 154 5.14 11.91 24.48
CA TYR A 154 5.87 12.51 23.35
C TYR A 154 5.28 13.85 22.90
N GLU A 155 3.95 13.98 22.92
CA GLU A 155 3.29 15.23 22.51
C GLU A 155 3.50 16.35 23.56
N LEU A 156 3.42 16.01 24.83
CA LEU A 156 3.55 16.96 25.94
C LEU A 156 5.04 17.27 26.29
N GLY A 157 5.96 16.40 25.84
CA GLY A 157 7.38 16.54 26.17
C GLY A 157 7.74 16.23 27.63
N VAL A 158 6.79 15.67 28.40
CA VAL A 158 6.95 15.28 29.81
C VAL A 158 6.37 13.88 30.04
N ASN A 159 6.98 13.12 30.96
CA ASN A 159 6.51 11.75 31.23
C ASN A 159 5.16 11.77 31.94
N VAL A 160 4.17 11.10 31.35
CA VAL A 160 2.80 10.92 31.90
C VAL A 160 2.32 9.47 31.80
N ARG A 161 3.26 8.52 31.71
CA ARG A 161 2.98 7.09 31.47
C ARG A 161 2.22 6.44 32.62
N THR A 162 2.55 6.85 33.83
CA THR A 162 1.85 6.42 35.04
C THR A 162 1.11 7.59 35.69
N LYS A 163 0.24 7.31 36.67
CA LYS A 163 -0.42 8.36 37.46
C LYS A 163 0.58 9.12 38.31
N GLU A 164 1.56 8.43 38.87
CA GLU A 164 2.63 9.00 39.66
C GLU A 164 3.50 9.97 38.82
N ASP A 165 3.81 9.60 37.58
CA ASP A 165 4.53 10.49 36.65
C ASP A 165 3.72 11.73 36.31
N GLN A 166 2.40 11.56 36.09
CA GLN A 166 1.45 12.64 35.81
C GLN A 166 1.38 13.64 36.97
N GLU A 167 1.25 13.14 38.21
CA GLU A 167 1.21 13.97 39.43
C GLU A 167 2.54 14.68 39.65
N TYR A 168 3.67 13.98 39.48
CA TYR A 168 5.02 14.56 39.59
C TYR A 168 5.22 15.72 38.62
N ASN A 169 4.77 15.57 37.37
CA ASN A 169 4.88 16.59 36.34
C ASN A 169 3.73 17.61 36.36
N LYS A 170 2.81 17.51 37.32
CA LYS A 170 1.68 18.43 37.54
C LYS A 170 0.78 18.58 36.31
N ILE A 171 0.59 17.50 35.60
CA ILE A 171 -0.32 17.44 34.44
C ILE A 171 -1.71 17.06 34.93
N SER A 172 -2.70 17.90 34.66
CA SER A 172 -4.08 17.63 35.06
C SER A 172 -4.76 16.59 34.17
N ASP A 173 -5.84 16.00 34.65
CA ASP A 173 -6.62 15.03 33.88
C ASP A 173 -7.23 15.65 32.63
N GLU A 174 -7.63 16.94 32.68
CA GLU A 174 -8.20 17.67 31.57
C GLU A 174 -7.22 17.77 30.40
N VAL A 175 -5.90 17.95 30.67
CA VAL A 175 -4.86 17.98 29.62
C VAL A 175 -4.75 16.63 28.91
N LEU A 176 -4.83 15.53 29.65
CA LEU A 176 -4.83 14.18 29.05
C LEU A 176 -6.11 13.87 28.30
N GLU A 177 -7.24 14.36 28.79
CA GLU A 177 -8.54 14.25 28.13
C GLU A 177 -8.52 15.02 26.79
N GLU A 178 -8.04 16.26 26.80
CA GLU A 178 -7.89 17.07 25.58
C GLU A 178 -6.99 16.35 24.56
N TYR A 179 -5.85 15.81 25.00
CA TYR A 179 -4.98 15.03 24.13
C TYR A 179 -5.71 13.81 23.55
N ALA A 180 -6.41 13.04 24.38
CA ALA A 180 -7.13 11.86 23.92
C ALA A 180 -8.21 12.21 22.90
N LEU A 181 -8.99 13.25 23.16
CA LEU A 181 -10.01 13.74 22.21
C LEU A 181 -9.39 14.20 20.89
N LYS A 182 -8.26 14.91 20.93
CA LYS A 182 -7.52 15.32 19.72
C LYS A 182 -7.00 14.11 18.94
N ALA A 183 -6.43 13.13 19.63
CA ALA A 183 -5.84 11.95 19.00
C ALA A 183 -6.90 11.03 18.37
N THR A 184 -8.09 10.90 18.99
CA THR A 184 -9.15 10.01 18.54
C THR A 184 -10.21 10.68 17.66
N LYS A 185 -10.20 12.01 17.55
CA LYS A 185 -11.19 12.78 16.76
C LYS A 185 -11.31 12.24 15.35
N ASN A 186 -12.56 11.98 14.91
CA ASN A 186 -12.86 11.40 13.59
C ASN A 186 -12.17 10.04 13.35
N GLU A 187 -12.02 9.24 14.40
CA GLU A 187 -11.38 7.92 14.32
C GLU A 187 -9.95 7.96 13.75
N ARG A 188 -9.22 9.04 14.03
CA ARG A 188 -7.86 9.22 13.52
C ARG A 188 -6.86 8.22 14.09
N SER A 189 -7.05 7.82 15.34
CA SER A 189 -6.27 6.74 15.94
C SER A 189 -7.18 5.68 16.54
N ILE A 190 -6.94 4.44 16.18
CA ILE A 190 -7.66 3.28 16.68
C ILE A 190 -6.63 2.32 17.27
N VAL A 191 -6.75 1.99 18.54
CA VAL A 191 -5.91 0.99 19.21
C VAL A 191 -6.69 -0.30 19.35
N PHE A 192 -6.17 -1.36 18.78
CA PHE A 192 -6.71 -2.71 18.94
C PHE A 192 -6.04 -3.42 20.10
N GLU A 193 -6.83 -3.93 21.03
CA GLU A 193 -6.38 -4.83 22.09
C GLU A 193 -6.69 -6.26 21.66
N MET A 194 -5.65 -7.03 21.38
CA MET A 194 -5.80 -8.47 21.13
C MET A 194 -5.77 -9.25 22.43
N ARG A 195 -6.78 -10.09 22.63
CA ARG A 195 -6.77 -11.14 23.65
C ARG A 195 -6.19 -12.41 23.05
N SER A 196 -5.66 -13.30 23.89
CA SER A 196 -4.98 -14.54 23.49
C SER A 196 -5.80 -15.49 22.60
N HIS A 197 -7.09 -15.24 22.43
CA HIS A 197 -8.02 -16.06 21.62
C HIS A 197 -8.56 -15.32 20.39
N ASP A 198 -8.14 -14.09 20.14
CA ASP A 198 -8.64 -13.30 19.01
C ASP A 198 -7.91 -13.70 17.73
N ASP A 199 -8.68 -13.84 16.64
CA ASP A 199 -8.12 -14.08 15.30
C ASP A 199 -7.57 -12.76 14.73
N PRO A 200 -6.26 -12.69 14.43
CA PRO A 200 -5.65 -11.50 13.81
C PRO A 200 -6.29 -11.08 12.48
N LEU A 201 -6.89 -12.03 11.75
CA LEU A 201 -7.53 -11.74 10.47
C LEU A 201 -8.81 -10.91 10.61
N LYS A 202 -9.47 -10.95 11.76
CA LYS A 202 -10.62 -10.08 12.04
C LYS A 202 -10.26 -8.59 12.05
N LEU A 203 -9.01 -8.24 12.31
CA LEU A 203 -8.56 -6.85 12.24
C LEU A 203 -8.70 -6.26 10.84
N LEU A 204 -8.53 -7.07 9.79
CA LEU A 204 -8.68 -6.62 8.42
C LEU A 204 -10.12 -6.25 8.06
N GLU A 205 -11.11 -6.75 8.79
CA GLU A 205 -12.53 -6.42 8.61
C GLU A 205 -12.86 -5.01 9.12
N TYR A 206 -12.12 -4.52 10.13
CA TYR A 206 -12.31 -3.20 10.72
C TYR A 206 -11.51 -2.08 10.03
N THR A 207 -10.61 -2.43 9.10
CA THR A 207 -9.76 -1.46 8.39
C THR A 207 -10.24 -1.17 6.96
N ARG A 208 -11.36 -1.76 6.54
CA ARG A 208 -12.05 -1.50 5.27
C ARG A 208 -13.12 -0.43 5.48
#